data_0564577a22d7af71a2eb090230c901a2
#
_entry.id   0564577a22d7af71a2eb090230c901a2
#
_cell.length_a   1.000
_cell.length_b   1.000
_cell.length_c   1.000
_cell.angle_alpha   90.00
_cell.angle_beta   90.00
_cell.angle_gamma   90.00
#
_symmetry.space_group_name_H-M   'P 1'
#
loop_
_entity.id
_entity.type
_entity.pdbx_description
1 polymer ?
#
loop_
_entity_poly.entity_id
_entity_poly.type
_entity_poly.pdbx_seq_one_letter_code
_entity_poly.pdbx_strand_id
1 'polypeptide(L)'
;LCSTFADAEEVPMTRYRGNLEAVRNLVRETEVHRDVYIDDEVFALEMEHLFANTWIYVGHDSQVAKPGDYFGTTIGAQPVLMVRHTDNSVKVLHNRCPHKGTRITTDTCGNTGKFFRCPYHAWTFRTDGSLFFIPLRKGYDNTGLETSHASEGISPVRHVRNYRGFVFAKLNDTGPDFEDFFGESLSSIDNMVDRSPAGRLEVAGGVLRYMHNCNWKMLVENQTDTTHPMVAHESSAGTAIEVWK
;
A
#
# COMPACT_ATOMS: atom_id res chain seq x y z
N LEU A 1 -2.67 52.41 -9.72
CA LEU A 1 -1.82 51.56 -10.56
C LEU A 1 -2.35 50.16 -10.50
N CYS A 2 -2.92 49.74 -11.61
CA CYS A 2 -3.64 48.53 -11.86
C CYS A 2 -2.63 47.36 -11.86
N SER A 3 -2.78 46.38 -10.99
CA SER A 3 -2.11 45.09 -11.10
C SER A 3 -2.98 44.17 -11.95
N THR A 4 -2.49 43.80 -13.09
CA THR A 4 -3.04 42.77 -13.98
C THR A 4 -3.15 41.46 -13.21
N PHE A 5 -4.35 40.94 -13.16
CA PHE A 5 -4.58 39.54 -12.78
C PHE A 5 -3.84 38.68 -13.80
N ALA A 6 -2.98 37.80 -13.31
CA ALA A 6 -2.33 36.78 -14.12
C ALA A 6 -3.42 35.93 -14.79
N ASP A 7 -3.21 35.66 -16.07
CA ASP A 7 -4.02 34.77 -16.87
C ASP A 7 -4.20 33.45 -16.13
N ALA A 8 -5.45 33.03 -16.04
CA ALA A 8 -5.76 31.66 -15.56
C ALA A 8 -5.03 30.69 -16.52
N GLU A 9 -4.03 30.00 -16.01
CA GLU A 9 -3.43 28.87 -16.75
C GLU A 9 -4.57 27.93 -17.17
N GLU A 10 -4.76 27.78 -18.47
CA GLU A 10 -5.64 26.77 -19.01
C GLU A 10 -5.18 25.43 -18.44
N VAL A 11 -6.02 24.81 -17.60
CA VAL A 11 -5.81 23.44 -17.14
C VAL A 11 -5.77 22.59 -18.40
N PRO A 12 -4.66 21.94 -18.74
CA PRO A 12 -4.56 21.17 -19.96
C PRO A 12 -5.68 20.13 -19.98
N MET A 13 -6.41 20.05 -21.10
CA MET A 13 -7.47 19.06 -21.27
C MET A 13 -6.86 17.67 -21.04
N THR A 14 -7.33 16.99 -20.01
CA THR A 14 -6.89 15.66 -19.67
C THR A 14 -7.34 14.69 -20.77
N ARG A 15 -6.44 13.83 -21.23
CA ARG A 15 -6.71 12.88 -22.31
C ARG A 15 -7.55 11.69 -21.85
N TYR A 16 -7.28 11.24 -20.63
CA TYR A 16 -7.85 10.00 -20.08
C TYR A 16 -8.77 10.25 -18.88
N ARG A 17 -8.51 11.26 -18.07
CA ARG A 17 -9.33 11.57 -16.90
C ARG A 17 -10.73 11.99 -17.31
N GLY A 18 -11.73 11.26 -16.81
CA GLY A 18 -13.14 11.47 -17.18
C GLY A 18 -13.54 10.94 -18.57
N ASN A 19 -12.58 10.36 -19.31
CA ASN A 19 -12.83 9.76 -20.63
C ASN A 19 -12.62 8.24 -20.59
N LEU A 20 -13.62 7.53 -20.09
CA LEU A 20 -13.56 6.08 -19.92
C LEU A 20 -13.40 5.32 -21.26
N GLU A 21 -13.93 5.88 -22.36
CA GLU A 21 -13.78 5.29 -23.69
C GLU A 21 -12.33 5.37 -24.17
N ALA A 22 -11.66 6.50 -23.97
CA ALA A 22 -10.24 6.64 -24.30
C ALA A 22 -9.39 5.65 -23.50
N VAL A 23 -9.68 5.46 -22.20
CA VAL A 23 -8.99 4.47 -21.36
C VAL A 23 -9.22 3.04 -21.86
N ARG A 24 -10.46 2.68 -22.20
CA ARG A 24 -10.79 1.34 -22.73
C ARG A 24 -10.09 1.04 -24.05
N ASN A 25 -9.93 2.05 -24.91
CA ASN A 25 -9.26 1.91 -26.20
C ASN A 25 -7.75 1.70 -26.10
N LEU A 26 -7.15 1.84 -24.91
CA LEU A 26 -5.72 1.53 -24.67
C LEU A 26 -5.43 0.03 -24.72
N VAL A 27 -6.42 -0.81 -24.46
CA VAL A 27 -6.26 -2.27 -24.48
C VAL A 27 -7.31 -2.86 -25.41
N ARG A 28 -6.86 -3.55 -26.44
CA ARG A 28 -7.69 -4.25 -27.42
C ARG A 28 -7.34 -5.73 -27.41
N GLU A 29 -8.12 -6.53 -28.10
CA GLU A 29 -7.94 -7.98 -28.14
C GLU A 29 -6.54 -8.42 -28.60
N THR A 30 -5.94 -7.68 -29.55
CA THR A 30 -4.67 -8.06 -30.19
C THR A 30 -3.53 -7.10 -29.92
N GLU A 31 -3.79 -5.99 -29.21
CA GLU A 31 -2.78 -4.95 -29.01
C GLU A 31 -3.00 -4.16 -27.72
N VAL A 32 -1.92 -3.68 -27.14
CA VAL A 32 -1.92 -2.76 -26.01
C VAL A 32 -1.21 -1.48 -26.41
N HIS A 33 -1.86 -0.34 -26.22
CA HIS A 33 -1.26 0.95 -26.52
C HIS A 33 -0.15 1.26 -25.50
N ARG A 34 0.98 1.81 -25.96
CA ARG A 34 2.14 2.12 -25.12
C ARG A 34 1.83 3.03 -23.93
N ASP A 35 0.82 3.90 -24.03
CA ASP A 35 0.43 4.83 -22.96
C ASP A 35 0.00 4.09 -21.69
N VAL A 36 -0.41 2.83 -21.79
CA VAL A 36 -0.65 1.96 -20.62
C VAL A 36 0.59 1.89 -19.69
N TYR A 37 1.79 2.01 -20.26
CA TYR A 37 3.06 1.84 -19.54
C TYR A 37 3.77 3.15 -19.26
N ILE A 38 3.56 4.19 -20.07
CA ILE A 38 4.41 5.39 -20.04
C ILE A 38 3.67 6.69 -19.77
N ASP A 39 2.33 6.69 -19.80
CA ASP A 39 1.54 7.91 -19.60
C ASP A 39 1.28 8.17 -18.11
N ASP A 40 1.66 9.37 -17.65
CA ASP A 40 1.56 9.75 -16.23
C ASP A 40 0.10 9.89 -15.78
N GLU A 41 -0.82 10.28 -16.69
CA GLU A 41 -2.24 10.40 -16.35
C GLU A 41 -2.88 9.01 -16.15
N VAL A 42 -2.54 8.03 -17.00
CA VAL A 42 -2.95 6.64 -16.83
C VAL A 42 -2.42 6.10 -15.49
N PHE A 43 -1.15 6.33 -15.18
CA PHE A 43 -0.57 5.91 -13.91
C PHE A 43 -1.27 6.56 -12.70
N ALA A 44 -1.59 7.86 -12.79
CA ALA A 44 -2.33 8.55 -11.72
C ALA A 44 -3.74 7.98 -11.52
N LEU A 45 -4.44 7.64 -12.61
CA LEU A 45 -5.75 6.96 -12.54
C LEU A 45 -5.66 5.57 -11.90
N GLU A 46 -4.60 4.81 -12.18
CA GLU A 46 -4.35 3.53 -11.52
C GLU A 46 -4.15 3.68 -10.01
N MET A 47 -3.37 4.68 -9.57
CA MET A 47 -3.17 4.96 -8.15
C MET A 47 -4.50 5.31 -7.45
N GLU A 48 -5.35 6.11 -8.11
CA GLU A 48 -6.62 6.60 -7.58
C GLU A 48 -7.72 5.52 -7.60
N HIS A 49 -7.83 4.78 -8.68
CA HIS A 49 -8.96 3.87 -8.93
C HIS A 49 -8.64 2.40 -8.75
N LEU A 50 -7.41 1.98 -9.02
CA LEU A 50 -7.00 0.59 -8.84
C LEU A 50 -6.43 0.37 -7.44
N PHE A 51 -5.27 0.96 -7.13
CA PHE A 51 -4.55 0.70 -5.88
C PHE A 51 -5.29 1.17 -4.62
N ALA A 52 -6.13 2.20 -4.73
CA ALA A 52 -6.92 2.66 -3.60
C ALA A 52 -8.19 1.83 -3.35
N ASN A 53 -8.71 1.12 -4.36
CA ASN A 53 -9.99 0.40 -4.31
C ASN A 53 -9.85 -1.13 -4.31
N THR A 54 -8.64 -1.66 -4.35
CA THR A 54 -8.39 -3.11 -4.31
C THR A 54 -7.63 -3.51 -3.05
N TRP A 55 -7.63 -4.79 -2.73
CA TRP A 55 -6.93 -5.34 -1.58
C TRP A 55 -5.45 -5.53 -1.90
N ILE A 56 -4.60 -4.80 -1.20
CA ILE A 56 -3.15 -4.82 -1.38
C ILE A 56 -2.51 -5.53 -0.19
N TYR A 57 -1.60 -6.47 -0.49
CA TYR A 57 -0.78 -7.11 0.54
C TYR A 57 0.15 -6.09 1.19
N VAL A 58 0.08 -5.95 2.51
CA VAL A 58 0.88 -4.98 3.27
C VAL A 58 1.94 -5.63 4.15
N GLY A 59 1.86 -6.93 4.37
CA GLY A 59 2.83 -7.68 5.14
C GLY A 59 2.24 -8.92 5.79
N HIS A 60 3.08 -9.67 6.48
CA HIS A 60 2.68 -10.85 7.26
C HIS A 60 2.64 -10.50 8.75
N ASP A 61 1.70 -11.02 9.49
CA ASP A 61 1.50 -10.70 10.91
C ASP A 61 2.69 -11.10 11.81
N SER A 62 3.48 -12.09 11.38
CA SER A 62 4.72 -12.47 12.07
C SER A 62 5.81 -11.39 12.02
N GLN A 63 5.70 -10.41 11.09
CA GLN A 63 6.64 -9.27 11.03
C GLN A 63 6.38 -8.25 12.15
N VAL A 64 5.23 -8.36 12.80
CA VAL A 64 4.83 -7.54 13.95
C VAL A 64 4.40 -8.46 15.09
N ALA A 65 5.31 -9.32 15.55
CA ALA A 65 5.01 -10.43 16.45
C ALA A 65 4.62 -9.97 17.88
N LYS A 66 5.18 -8.85 18.35
CA LYS A 66 5.00 -8.33 19.70
C LYS A 66 4.27 -7.00 19.71
N PRO A 67 3.49 -6.68 20.76
CA PRO A 67 2.89 -5.35 20.89
C PRO A 67 3.93 -4.24 20.72
N GLY A 68 3.57 -3.26 19.88
CA GLY A 68 4.44 -2.15 19.50
C GLY A 68 5.33 -2.42 18.29
N ASP A 69 5.49 -3.67 17.85
CA ASP A 69 6.19 -3.95 16.59
C ASP A 69 5.42 -3.33 15.43
N TYR A 70 6.15 -2.71 14.50
CA TYR A 70 5.59 -2.13 13.31
C TYR A 70 6.41 -2.48 12.06
N PHE A 71 5.72 -2.48 10.91
CA PHE A 71 6.31 -2.66 9.60
C PHE A 71 5.74 -1.62 8.63
N GLY A 72 6.64 -0.82 8.02
CA GLY A 72 6.29 0.25 7.10
C GLY A 72 6.29 -0.22 5.64
N THR A 73 5.21 0.11 4.93
CA THR A 73 5.06 -0.17 3.50
C THR A 73 4.24 0.93 2.82
N THR A 74 3.78 0.68 1.59
CA THR A 74 2.91 1.59 0.84
C THR A 74 1.73 0.84 0.23
N ILE A 75 0.60 1.53 0.10
CA ILE A 75 -0.52 1.12 -0.74
C ILE A 75 -0.60 2.14 -1.86
N GLY A 76 -0.22 1.75 -3.08
CA GLY A 76 0.02 2.73 -4.13
C GLY A 76 1.02 3.80 -3.67
N ALA A 77 0.65 5.07 -3.74
CA ALA A 77 1.46 6.20 -3.27
C ALA A 77 1.33 6.50 -1.77
N GLN A 78 0.42 5.82 -1.04
CA GLN A 78 0.14 6.13 0.35
C GLN A 78 1.03 5.32 1.30
N PRO A 79 1.90 5.96 2.10
CA PRO A 79 2.69 5.28 3.11
C PRO A 79 1.81 4.82 4.27
N VAL A 80 1.97 3.56 4.68
CA VAL A 80 1.22 2.94 5.78
C VAL A 80 2.14 2.21 6.75
N LEU A 81 1.65 2.01 7.96
CA LEU A 81 2.30 1.25 9.02
C LEU A 81 1.38 0.09 9.44
N MET A 82 1.80 -1.13 9.22
CA MET A 82 1.22 -2.29 9.89
C MET A 82 1.81 -2.36 11.29
N VAL A 83 0.99 -2.48 12.33
CA VAL A 83 1.43 -2.45 13.73
C VAL A 83 0.67 -3.46 14.57
N ARG A 84 1.36 -4.12 15.52
CA ARG A 84 0.73 -4.92 16.56
C ARG A 84 0.26 -4.01 17.68
N HIS A 85 -1.04 -3.92 17.87
CA HIS A 85 -1.62 -3.16 18.97
C HIS A 85 -1.48 -3.90 20.31
N THR A 86 -1.71 -3.20 21.40
CA THR A 86 -1.57 -3.74 22.77
C THR A 86 -2.56 -4.85 23.10
N ASP A 87 -3.68 -4.95 22.37
CA ASP A 87 -4.67 -6.04 22.44
C ASP A 87 -4.32 -7.25 21.58
N ASN A 88 -3.12 -7.27 20.98
CA ASN A 88 -2.62 -8.26 20.02
C ASN A 88 -3.30 -8.21 18.64
N SER A 89 -4.21 -7.29 18.36
CA SER A 89 -4.72 -7.11 17.01
C SER A 89 -3.68 -6.45 16.09
N VAL A 90 -3.74 -6.75 14.79
CA VAL A 90 -2.96 -6.04 13.77
C VAL A 90 -3.78 -4.86 13.27
N LYS A 91 -3.20 -3.68 13.30
CA LYS A 91 -3.76 -2.45 12.73
C LYS A 91 -2.92 -2.01 11.54
N VAL A 92 -3.55 -1.31 10.60
CA VAL A 92 -2.85 -0.61 9.52
C VAL A 92 -3.21 0.87 9.63
N LEU A 93 -2.20 1.72 9.78
CA LEU A 93 -2.35 3.16 9.99
C LEU A 93 -1.73 3.91 8.82
N HIS A 94 -2.28 5.06 8.44
CA HIS A 94 -1.58 5.97 7.55
C HIS A 94 -0.30 6.49 8.22
N ASN A 95 0.85 6.36 7.57
CA ASN A 95 2.12 6.86 8.10
C ASN A 95 2.23 8.37 7.91
N ARG A 96 1.30 9.11 8.53
CA ARG A 96 1.18 10.56 8.37
C ARG A 96 0.60 11.19 9.63
N CYS A 97 1.34 12.17 10.17
CA CYS A 97 0.87 12.94 11.32
C CYS A 97 -0.28 13.88 10.91
N PRO A 98 -1.43 13.87 11.59
CA PRO A 98 -2.56 14.72 11.26
C PRO A 98 -2.29 16.21 11.48
N HIS A 99 -1.26 16.58 12.25
CA HIS A 99 -0.92 17.96 12.53
C HIS A 99 -0.37 18.70 11.28
N LYS A 100 0.74 18.20 10.71
CA LYS A 100 1.44 18.86 9.57
C LYS A 100 1.89 17.86 8.50
N GLY A 101 1.33 16.66 8.44
CA GLY A 101 1.57 15.71 7.38
C GLY A 101 2.92 14.98 7.42
N THR A 102 3.75 15.19 8.43
CA THR A 102 5.05 14.53 8.57
C THR A 102 4.88 13.02 8.72
N ARG A 103 5.74 12.24 8.11
CA ARG A 103 5.80 10.78 8.37
C ARG A 103 6.10 10.52 9.83
N ILE A 104 5.38 9.59 10.44
CA ILE A 104 5.58 9.20 11.85
C ILE A 104 6.92 8.49 12.03
N THR A 105 7.28 7.64 11.07
CA THR A 105 8.59 7.00 10.99
C THR A 105 9.01 6.81 9.54
N THR A 106 10.32 6.84 9.31
CA THR A 106 10.96 6.49 8.03
C THR A 106 11.56 5.09 8.06
N ASP A 107 11.62 4.48 9.24
CA ASP A 107 12.16 3.15 9.41
C ASP A 107 11.20 2.10 8.83
N THR A 108 11.79 1.09 8.20
CA THR A 108 11.02 0.01 7.58
C THR A 108 10.35 -0.89 8.60
N CYS A 109 10.98 -1.10 9.75
CA CYS A 109 10.43 -1.88 10.86
C CYS A 109 11.08 -1.46 12.19
N GLY A 110 10.42 -1.80 13.28
CA GLY A 110 10.91 -1.51 14.62
C GLY A 110 9.87 -1.81 15.68
N ASN A 111 10.15 -1.40 16.92
CA ASN A 111 9.20 -1.46 18.00
C ASN A 111 9.05 -0.08 18.64
N THR A 112 7.85 0.46 18.64
CA THR A 112 7.52 1.79 19.20
C THR A 112 7.05 1.71 20.65
N GLY A 113 6.96 0.53 21.22
CA GLY A 113 6.35 0.31 22.54
C GLY A 113 4.85 0.55 22.49
N LYS A 114 4.37 1.44 23.34
CA LYS A 114 2.92 1.75 23.43
C LYS A 114 2.48 2.92 22.54
N PHE A 115 3.44 3.72 22.03
CA PHE A 115 3.13 5.01 21.43
C PHE A 115 4.03 5.30 20.23
N PHE A 116 3.44 5.85 19.19
CA PHE A 116 4.15 6.57 18.15
C PHE A 116 4.32 8.03 18.57
N ARG A 117 5.49 8.60 18.36
CA ARG A 117 5.76 10.02 18.60
C ARG A 117 6.21 10.69 17.32
N CYS A 118 5.47 11.69 16.88
CA CYS A 118 5.81 12.46 15.68
C CYS A 118 7.18 13.16 15.87
N PRO A 119 8.14 12.99 14.95
CA PRO A 119 9.46 13.59 15.06
C PRO A 119 9.47 15.11 14.92
N TYR A 120 8.37 15.70 14.38
CA TYR A 120 8.30 17.15 14.13
C TYR A 120 7.87 17.94 15.36
N HIS A 121 6.67 17.70 15.91
CA HIS A 121 6.13 18.47 17.04
C HIS A 121 5.76 17.57 18.23
N ALA A 122 6.27 16.34 18.28
CA ALA A 122 6.10 15.39 19.38
C ALA A 122 4.63 15.06 19.73
N TRP A 123 3.68 15.26 18.80
CA TRP A 123 2.36 14.68 18.97
C TRP A 123 2.49 13.17 19.12
N THR A 124 1.81 12.62 20.10
CA THR A 124 1.98 11.22 20.49
C THR A 124 0.65 10.47 20.30
N PHE A 125 0.73 9.31 19.70
CA PHE A 125 -0.41 8.50 19.33
C PHE A 125 -0.25 7.08 19.86
N ARG A 126 -1.36 6.43 20.22
CA ARG A 126 -1.34 5.01 20.55
C ARG A 126 -1.13 4.18 19.28
N THR A 127 -0.85 2.89 19.46
CA THR A 127 -0.66 1.96 18.33
C THR A 127 -1.93 1.60 17.57
N ASP A 128 -3.11 2.05 18.02
CA ASP A 128 -4.36 2.05 17.25
C ASP A 128 -4.58 3.33 16.43
N GLY A 129 -3.64 4.29 16.52
CA GLY A 129 -3.72 5.58 15.86
C GLY A 129 -4.29 6.70 16.72
N SER A 130 -5.03 6.39 17.80
CA SER A 130 -5.70 7.40 18.61
C SER A 130 -4.71 8.39 19.24
N LEU A 131 -5.11 9.66 19.27
CA LEU A 131 -4.32 10.72 19.87
C LEU A 131 -4.17 10.49 21.37
N PHE A 132 -2.94 10.49 21.87
CA PHE A 132 -2.63 10.33 23.29
C PHE A 132 -2.22 11.65 23.94
N PHE A 133 -1.30 12.39 23.31
CA PHE A 133 -0.73 13.58 23.94
C PHE A 133 -0.30 14.63 22.91
N ILE A 134 -0.54 15.89 23.23
CA ILE A 134 -0.09 17.08 22.49
C ILE A 134 0.75 17.94 23.41
N PRO A 135 2.02 18.20 23.10
CA PRO A 135 2.83 19.17 23.84
C PRO A 135 2.23 20.56 23.77
N LEU A 136 2.34 21.33 24.85
CA LEU A 136 1.86 22.71 24.91
C LEU A 136 0.39 22.87 24.47
N ARG A 137 -0.47 21.93 24.87
CA ARG A 137 -1.87 21.89 24.47
C ARG A 137 -2.62 23.22 24.58
N LYS A 138 -2.31 24.03 25.60
CA LYS A 138 -2.90 25.37 25.77
C LYS A 138 -2.71 26.29 24.56
N GLY A 139 -1.67 26.09 23.75
CA GLY A 139 -1.45 26.81 22.50
C GLY A 139 -2.46 26.52 21.40
N TYR A 140 -3.29 25.49 21.58
CA TYR A 140 -4.36 25.09 20.65
C TYR A 140 -5.74 25.53 21.13
N ASP A 141 -5.86 26.19 22.27
CA ASP A 141 -7.13 26.69 22.77
C ASP A 141 -7.75 27.66 21.75
N ASN A 142 -9.04 27.50 21.45
CA ASN A 142 -9.79 28.26 20.47
C ASN A 142 -9.31 28.14 18.99
N THR A 143 -8.53 27.12 18.66
CA THR A 143 -8.06 26.88 17.27
C THR A 143 -8.97 25.96 16.47
N GLY A 144 -10.04 25.40 17.06
CA GLY A 144 -10.90 24.40 16.44
C GLY A 144 -10.26 23.00 16.39
N LEU A 145 -9.15 22.77 17.08
CA LEU A 145 -8.49 21.46 17.14
C LEU A 145 -9.45 20.36 17.59
N GLU A 146 -10.28 20.62 18.58
CA GLU A 146 -11.17 19.63 19.21
C GLU A 146 -12.29 19.12 18.29
N THR A 147 -12.62 19.91 17.26
CA THR A 147 -13.59 19.54 16.22
C THR A 147 -12.94 19.13 14.91
N SER A 148 -11.62 19.12 14.85
CA SER A 148 -10.86 18.73 13.65
C SER A 148 -10.53 17.24 13.63
N HIS A 149 -10.35 16.66 12.45
CA HIS A 149 -9.86 15.29 12.29
C HIS A 149 -8.50 15.05 12.97
N ALA A 150 -7.71 16.09 13.19
CA ALA A 150 -6.44 15.98 13.91
C ALA A 150 -6.62 15.53 15.37
N SER A 151 -7.76 15.81 16.00
CA SER A 151 -8.07 15.36 17.36
C SER A 151 -8.30 13.86 17.48
N GLU A 152 -8.65 13.19 16.39
CA GLU A 152 -8.87 11.74 16.35
C GLU A 152 -7.54 10.98 16.34
N GLY A 153 -6.47 11.60 15.83
CA GLY A 153 -5.13 11.01 15.74
C GLY A 153 -4.74 10.60 14.32
N ILE A 154 -3.87 9.58 14.23
CA ILE A 154 -3.48 9.00 12.94
C ILE A 154 -4.65 8.19 12.39
N SER A 155 -5.05 8.50 11.15
CA SER A 155 -6.16 7.80 10.51
C SER A 155 -5.83 6.30 10.33
N PRO A 156 -6.66 5.38 10.83
CA PRO A 156 -6.52 3.97 10.50
C PRO A 156 -6.98 3.71 9.06
N VAL A 157 -6.38 2.73 8.41
CA VAL A 157 -6.94 2.13 7.20
C VAL A 157 -8.13 1.27 7.64
N ARG A 158 -9.33 1.56 7.11
CA ARG A 158 -10.58 0.97 7.59
C ARG A 158 -10.73 -0.50 7.21
N HIS A 159 -10.31 -0.84 6.00
CA HIS A 159 -10.44 -2.19 5.47
C HIS A 159 -9.13 -2.93 5.64
N VAL A 160 -9.04 -3.76 6.66
CA VAL A 160 -7.89 -4.61 6.95
C VAL A 160 -8.36 -6.05 7.13
N ARG A 161 -7.71 -6.98 6.43
CA ARG A 161 -7.96 -8.41 6.56
C ARG A 161 -6.66 -9.13 6.86
N ASN A 162 -6.62 -9.86 7.95
CA ASN A 162 -5.58 -10.86 8.20
C ASN A 162 -6.14 -12.22 7.77
N TYR A 163 -5.61 -12.74 6.65
CA TYR A 163 -5.96 -14.06 6.14
C TYR A 163 -4.78 -14.99 6.34
N ARG A 164 -4.90 -15.89 7.31
CA ARG A 164 -3.89 -16.91 7.65
C ARG A 164 -2.47 -16.34 7.88
N GLY A 165 -2.37 -15.14 8.43
CA GLY A 165 -1.12 -14.42 8.66
C GLY A 165 -0.79 -13.39 7.59
N PHE A 166 -1.33 -13.51 6.38
CA PHE A 166 -1.17 -12.53 5.32
C PHE A 166 -2.10 -11.36 5.56
N VAL A 167 -1.55 -10.17 5.70
CA VAL A 167 -2.31 -8.96 5.99
C VAL A 167 -2.51 -8.15 4.72
N PHE A 168 -3.77 -7.90 4.41
CA PHE A 168 -4.20 -7.09 3.26
C PHE A 168 -4.94 -5.86 3.76
N ALA A 169 -4.86 -4.79 2.98
CA ALA A 169 -5.58 -3.55 3.28
C ALA A 169 -6.10 -2.89 2.00
N LYS A 170 -7.24 -2.19 2.11
CA LYS A 170 -7.86 -1.40 1.06
C LYS A 170 -8.12 0.00 1.60
N LEU A 171 -7.77 1.05 0.85
CA LEU A 171 -7.83 2.43 1.33
C LEU A 171 -9.26 3.00 1.33
N ASN A 172 -10.03 2.74 0.27
CA ASN A 172 -11.35 3.30 0.09
C ASN A 172 -12.47 2.31 0.42
N ASP A 173 -13.67 2.85 0.66
CA ASP A 173 -14.87 2.05 0.92
C ASP A 173 -15.46 1.40 -0.35
N THR A 174 -15.04 1.87 -1.53
CA THR A 174 -15.45 1.32 -2.84
C THR A 174 -14.65 0.09 -3.23
N GLY A 175 -15.14 -0.63 -4.24
CA GLY A 175 -14.52 -1.86 -4.73
C GLY A 175 -15.05 -3.13 -4.04
N PRO A 176 -14.61 -4.30 -4.47
CA PRO A 176 -15.11 -5.58 -3.97
C PRO A 176 -14.73 -5.86 -2.51
N ASP A 177 -15.48 -6.72 -1.86
CA ASP A 177 -15.10 -7.32 -0.59
C ASP A 177 -13.91 -8.25 -0.75
N PHE A 178 -13.28 -8.65 0.35
CA PHE A 178 -12.04 -9.44 0.33
C PHE A 178 -12.22 -10.79 -0.36
N GLU A 179 -13.25 -11.50 0.01
CA GLU A 179 -13.58 -12.81 -0.52
C GLU A 179 -13.96 -12.74 -2.00
N ASP A 180 -14.72 -11.74 -2.40
CA ASP A 180 -15.11 -11.51 -3.80
C ASP A 180 -13.92 -11.11 -4.68
N PHE A 181 -12.97 -10.33 -4.11
CA PHE A 181 -11.78 -9.89 -4.85
C PHE A 181 -10.83 -11.05 -5.14
N PHE A 182 -10.58 -11.90 -4.16
CA PHE A 182 -9.63 -13.00 -4.30
C PHE A 182 -10.27 -14.27 -4.84
N GLY A 183 -11.53 -14.54 -4.53
CA GLY A 183 -12.24 -15.73 -4.96
C GLY A 183 -11.42 -17.02 -4.72
N GLU A 184 -11.34 -17.87 -5.72
CA GLU A 184 -10.61 -19.13 -5.65
C GLU A 184 -9.09 -18.98 -5.48
N SER A 185 -8.51 -17.79 -5.75
CA SER A 185 -7.08 -17.58 -5.57
C SER A 185 -6.63 -17.65 -4.11
N LEU A 186 -7.56 -17.54 -3.14
CA LEU A 186 -7.27 -17.78 -1.71
C LEU A 186 -6.75 -19.19 -1.46
N SER A 187 -7.15 -20.18 -2.28
CA SER A 187 -6.66 -21.54 -2.19
C SER A 187 -5.14 -21.65 -2.34
N SER A 188 -4.51 -20.71 -3.06
CA SER A 188 -3.04 -20.67 -3.18
C SER A 188 -2.38 -20.33 -1.84
N ILE A 189 -2.98 -19.42 -1.06
CA ILE A 189 -2.52 -19.10 0.31
C ILE A 189 -2.79 -20.30 1.22
N ASP A 190 -3.96 -20.91 1.13
CA ASP A 190 -4.30 -22.09 1.92
C ASP A 190 -3.32 -23.23 1.69
N ASN A 191 -3.07 -23.57 0.43
CA ASN A 191 -2.11 -24.61 0.05
C ASN A 191 -0.70 -24.32 0.58
N MET A 192 -0.29 -23.06 0.61
CA MET A 192 1.02 -22.65 1.13
C MET A 192 1.09 -22.85 2.65
N VAL A 193 0.07 -22.40 3.38
CA VAL A 193 0.01 -22.50 4.84
C VAL A 193 -0.19 -23.94 5.31
N ASP A 194 -1.01 -24.73 4.61
CA ASP A 194 -1.31 -26.13 4.95
C ASP A 194 -0.10 -27.07 4.81
N ARG A 195 0.91 -26.68 4.06
CA ARG A 195 2.19 -27.41 4.00
C ARG A 195 3.01 -27.29 5.28
N SER A 196 2.73 -26.28 6.12
CA SER A 196 3.41 -26.12 7.40
C SER A 196 2.80 -27.06 8.44
N PRO A 197 3.59 -27.94 9.09
CA PRO A 197 3.08 -28.78 10.19
C PRO A 197 2.54 -27.95 11.38
N ALA A 198 2.99 -26.70 11.51
CA ALA A 198 2.52 -25.80 12.55
C ALA A 198 1.18 -25.10 12.19
N GLY A 199 0.64 -25.31 10.98
CA GLY A 199 -0.57 -24.67 10.48
C GLY A 199 -0.44 -23.15 10.30
N ARG A 200 0.80 -22.65 10.28
CA ARG A 200 1.12 -21.23 10.08
C ARG A 200 2.46 -21.07 9.38
N LEU A 201 2.65 -19.91 8.76
CA LEU A 201 3.93 -19.46 8.21
C LEU A 201 4.50 -18.31 9.03
N GLU A 202 5.80 -18.09 8.89
CA GLU A 202 6.50 -16.96 9.49
C GLU A 202 7.48 -16.39 8.45
N VAL A 203 7.60 -15.07 8.39
CA VAL A 203 8.63 -14.39 7.61
C VAL A 203 9.93 -14.48 8.38
N ALA A 204 10.81 -15.38 7.93
CA ALA A 204 12.13 -15.58 8.52
C ALA A 204 13.20 -14.89 7.68
N GLY A 205 14.16 -14.23 8.33
CA GLY A 205 15.30 -13.61 7.64
C GLY A 205 15.01 -12.27 6.95
N GLY A 206 13.84 -11.68 7.14
CA GLY A 206 13.48 -10.36 6.61
C GLY A 206 12.83 -10.41 5.24
N VAL A 207 12.79 -9.26 4.56
CA VAL A 207 12.15 -9.06 3.25
C VAL A 207 13.17 -8.51 2.26
N LEU A 208 13.32 -9.20 1.13
CA LEU A 208 14.08 -8.68 0.01
C LEU A 208 13.23 -7.67 -0.76
N ARG A 209 13.78 -6.49 -1.00
CA ARG A 209 13.13 -5.43 -1.77
C ARG A 209 14.00 -5.06 -2.96
N TYR A 210 13.39 -5.09 -4.14
CA TYR A 210 14.03 -4.67 -5.38
C TYR A 210 13.31 -3.43 -5.91
N MET A 211 14.09 -2.47 -6.43
CA MET A 211 13.57 -1.31 -7.13
C MET A 211 13.77 -1.52 -8.64
N HIS A 212 12.69 -1.52 -9.40
CA HIS A 212 12.72 -1.53 -10.86
C HIS A 212 12.25 -0.18 -11.38
N ASN A 213 13.05 0.46 -12.23
CA ASN A 213 12.70 1.72 -12.88
C ASN A 213 11.79 1.46 -14.11
N CYS A 214 10.64 0.87 -13.86
CA CYS A 214 9.65 0.57 -14.89
C CYS A 214 8.24 0.65 -14.31
N ASN A 215 7.23 0.66 -15.18
CA ASN A 215 5.85 0.56 -14.77
C ASN A 215 5.59 -0.81 -14.11
N TRP A 216 4.77 -0.84 -13.05
CA TRP A 216 4.46 -2.04 -12.28
C TRP A 216 3.88 -3.18 -13.13
N LYS A 217 3.15 -2.85 -14.21
CA LYS A 217 2.56 -3.84 -15.13
C LYS A 217 3.62 -4.67 -15.85
N MET A 218 4.80 -4.09 -16.12
CA MET A 218 5.91 -4.82 -16.74
C MET A 218 6.35 -6.02 -15.91
N LEU A 219 6.34 -5.89 -14.58
CA LEU A 219 6.66 -7.01 -13.69
C LEU A 219 5.57 -8.10 -13.76
N VAL A 220 4.30 -7.69 -13.74
CA VAL A 220 3.18 -8.63 -13.82
C VAL A 220 3.19 -9.38 -15.15
N GLU A 221 3.40 -8.69 -16.25
CA GLU A 221 3.49 -9.31 -17.58
C GLU A 221 4.68 -10.28 -17.68
N ASN A 222 5.85 -9.88 -17.17
CA ASN A 222 7.02 -10.75 -17.15
C ASN A 222 6.76 -12.05 -16.36
N GLN A 223 5.99 -11.99 -15.26
CA GLN A 223 5.66 -13.17 -14.46
C GLN A 223 4.60 -14.08 -15.10
N THR A 224 3.78 -13.54 -15.98
CA THR A 224 2.72 -14.30 -16.68
C THR A 224 3.13 -14.77 -18.07
N ASP A 225 4.22 -14.23 -18.63
CA ASP A 225 4.77 -14.65 -19.92
C ASP A 225 5.47 -16.00 -19.77
N THR A 226 4.95 -17.00 -20.48
CA THR A 226 5.50 -18.36 -20.48
C THR A 226 6.54 -18.61 -21.57
N THR A 227 6.70 -17.68 -22.53
CA THR A 227 7.57 -17.85 -23.68
C THR A 227 8.97 -17.35 -23.44
N HIS A 228 9.14 -16.17 -22.81
CA HIS A 228 10.48 -15.59 -22.60
C HIS A 228 11.39 -16.47 -21.73
N PRO A 229 10.94 -17.26 -20.72
CA PRO A 229 11.84 -18.10 -19.97
C PRO A 229 12.54 -19.16 -20.82
N MET A 230 11.87 -19.65 -21.87
CA MET A 230 12.42 -20.66 -22.78
C MET A 230 13.56 -20.11 -23.64
N VAL A 231 13.58 -18.79 -23.87
CA VAL A 231 14.57 -18.13 -24.72
C VAL A 231 15.57 -17.33 -23.87
N ALA A 232 15.07 -16.41 -23.06
CA ALA A 232 15.92 -15.53 -22.24
C ALA A 232 16.64 -16.27 -21.10
N HIS A 233 16.03 -17.37 -20.61
CA HIS A 233 16.57 -18.21 -19.54
C HIS A 233 16.88 -19.64 -20.02
N GLU A 234 17.23 -19.83 -21.30
CA GLU A 234 17.50 -21.13 -21.91
C GLU A 234 18.52 -21.96 -21.11
N SER A 235 19.57 -21.33 -20.59
CA SER A 235 20.58 -22.02 -19.78
C SER A 235 19.98 -22.68 -18.52
N SER A 236 19.05 -22.01 -17.85
CA SER A 236 18.38 -22.54 -16.66
C SER A 236 17.34 -23.57 -17.02
N ALA A 237 16.55 -23.32 -18.06
CA ALA A 237 15.52 -24.21 -18.55
C ALA A 237 16.13 -25.51 -19.09
N GLY A 238 17.22 -25.43 -19.85
CA GLY A 238 17.98 -26.60 -20.36
C GLY A 238 18.50 -27.49 -19.24
N THR A 239 19.09 -26.90 -18.21
CA THR A 239 19.57 -27.65 -17.04
C THR A 239 18.42 -28.35 -16.31
N ALA A 240 17.28 -27.68 -16.13
CA ALA A 240 16.11 -28.30 -15.51
C ALA A 240 15.61 -29.50 -16.31
N ILE A 241 15.51 -29.39 -17.63
CA ILE A 241 15.09 -30.50 -18.51
C ILE A 241 16.07 -31.69 -18.43
N GLU A 242 17.37 -31.45 -18.31
CA GLU A 242 18.36 -32.54 -18.19
C GLU A 242 18.28 -33.25 -16.84
N VAL A 243 18.00 -32.54 -15.76
CA VAL A 243 17.89 -33.13 -14.41
C VAL A 243 16.60 -33.92 -14.24
N TRP A 244 15.54 -33.62 -14.99
CA TRP A 244 14.23 -34.30 -14.88
C TRP A 244 14.03 -35.42 -15.92
N LYS A 245 15.03 -35.71 -16.74
CA LYS A 245 15.08 -36.91 -17.61
C LYS A 245 15.63 -38.11 -16.88
#